data_3138cc5104b3abdd960a8e6eec2c01ee
#
_entry.id   3138cc5104b3abdd960a8e6eec2c01ee
#
_cell.length_a   1.000
_cell.length_b   1.000
_cell.length_c   1.000
_cell.angle_alpha   90.00
_cell.angle_beta   90.00
_cell.angle_gamma   90.00
#
_symmetry.space_group_name_H-M   'P 1'
#
loop_
_entity.id
_entity.type
_entity.pdbx_description
1 polymer ?
#
loop_
_entity_poly.entity_id
_entity_poly.type
_entity_poly.pdbx_seq_one_letter_code
_entity_poly.pdbx_strand_id
1 'polypeptide(L)'
;MQKLSDTQLQQWNTDGYLHLESVLTQDQVAHFLSEMDRIRAIPGYEPDNDPELPMGHYKWLESAKDLELDGFMDRRDLLIYSPAFIDLMDQATVFDYILQIIGPNIMLSMTQAIVRNSSDTFPGYTH
;
A
#
# COMPACT_ATOMS: atom_id res chain seq x y z
N MET A 1 -24.29 1.76 -4.90
CA MET A 1 -23.14 2.58 -5.28
C MET A 1 -23.21 3.88 -4.49
N GLN A 2 -22.26 4.11 -3.61
CA GLN A 2 -22.14 5.35 -2.84
C GLN A 2 -21.62 6.47 -3.75
N LYS A 3 -22.21 7.65 -3.65
CA LYS A 3 -21.80 8.77 -4.49
C LYS A 3 -20.93 9.74 -3.71
N LEU A 4 -19.92 10.30 -4.39
CA LEU A 4 -19.22 11.47 -3.90
C LEU A 4 -20.20 12.61 -3.67
N SER A 5 -20.11 13.28 -2.52
CA SER A 5 -20.81 14.54 -2.31
C SER A 5 -20.16 15.66 -3.13
N ASP A 6 -20.91 16.74 -3.35
CA ASP A 6 -20.36 17.91 -4.05
C ASP A 6 -19.10 18.46 -3.36
N THR A 7 -19.07 18.43 -2.04
CA THR A 7 -17.90 18.85 -1.24
C THR A 7 -16.69 17.94 -1.49
N GLN A 8 -16.89 16.62 -1.51
CA GLN A 8 -15.81 15.68 -1.79
C GLN A 8 -15.30 15.80 -3.22
N LEU A 9 -16.19 16.00 -4.18
CA LEU A 9 -15.82 16.23 -5.57
C LEU A 9 -15.04 17.54 -5.74
N GLN A 10 -15.46 18.60 -5.04
CA GLN A 10 -14.73 19.87 -5.02
C GLN A 10 -13.34 19.69 -4.37
N GLN A 11 -13.25 18.99 -3.25
CA GLN A 11 -11.98 18.68 -2.60
C GLN A 11 -11.05 17.92 -3.54
N TRP A 12 -11.53 16.85 -4.18
CA TRP A 12 -10.74 16.09 -5.15
C TRP A 12 -10.19 17.00 -6.27
N ASN A 13 -11.04 17.85 -6.84
CA ASN A 13 -10.66 18.73 -7.95
C ASN A 13 -9.67 19.84 -7.54
N THR A 14 -9.70 20.24 -6.26
CA THR A 14 -8.85 21.32 -5.74
C THR A 14 -7.55 20.78 -5.17
N ASP A 15 -7.62 19.73 -4.36
CA ASP A 15 -6.53 19.24 -3.54
C ASP A 15 -5.83 18.01 -4.15
N GLY A 16 -6.50 17.31 -5.06
CA GLY A 16 -5.98 16.10 -5.71
C GLY A 16 -6.04 14.84 -4.84
N TYR A 17 -6.67 14.90 -3.68
CA TYR A 17 -6.86 13.74 -2.80
C TYR A 17 -8.19 13.79 -2.04
N LEU A 18 -8.60 12.60 -1.55
CA LEU A 18 -9.70 12.46 -0.60
C LEU A 18 -9.24 11.66 0.62
N HIS A 19 -9.53 12.16 1.80
CA HIS A 19 -9.36 11.41 3.03
C HIS A 19 -10.70 10.80 3.44
N LEU A 20 -10.72 9.47 3.53
CA LEU A 20 -11.90 8.69 3.93
C LEU A 20 -11.65 8.07 5.31
N GLU A 21 -12.42 8.51 6.30
CA GLU A 21 -12.29 8.01 7.66
C GLU A 21 -13.11 6.72 7.87
N SER A 22 -12.60 5.85 8.73
CA SER A 22 -13.31 4.66 9.22
C SER A 22 -13.82 3.73 8.12
N VAL A 23 -13.09 3.60 7.01
CA VAL A 23 -13.46 2.74 5.88
C VAL A 23 -13.34 1.27 6.22
N LEU A 24 -12.40 0.92 7.10
CA LEU A 24 -12.18 -0.43 7.61
C LEU A 24 -12.68 -0.55 9.05
N THR A 25 -13.27 -1.69 9.36
CA THR A 25 -13.59 -2.05 10.75
C THR A 25 -12.31 -2.37 11.53
N GLN A 26 -12.38 -2.33 12.86
CA GLN A 26 -11.25 -2.69 13.70
C GLN A 26 -10.79 -4.14 13.47
N ASP A 27 -11.72 -5.06 13.23
CA ASP A 27 -11.41 -6.45 12.93
C ASP A 27 -10.69 -6.59 11.59
N GLN A 28 -11.11 -5.84 10.57
CA GLN A 28 -10.41 -5.80 9.28
C GLN A 28 -9.00 -5.22 9.44
N VAL A 29 -8.83 -4.14 10.19
CA VAL A 29 -7.51 -3.58 10.47
C VAL A 29 -6.62 -4.61 11.18
N ALA A 30 -7.12 -5.28 12.23
CA ALA A 30 -6.37 -6.31 12.93
C ALA A 30 -5.99 -7.48 12.01
N HIS A 31 -6.91 -7.91 11.14
CA HIS A 31 -6.66 -8.96 10.17
C HIS A 31 -5.54 -8.58 9.19
N PHE A 32 -5.62 -7.40 8.57
CA PHE A 32 -4.60 -6.95 7.61
C PHE A 32 -3.24 -6.73 8.28
N LEU A 33 -3.19 -6.22 9.50
CA LEU A 33 -1.94 -6.11 10.26
C LEU A 33 -1.32 -7.48 10.52
N SER A 34 -2.14 -8.48 10.90
CA SER A 34 -1.68 -9.86 11.10
C SER A 34 -1.12 -10.47 9.81
N GLU A 35 -1.78 -10.24 8.67
CA GLU A 35 -1.27 -10.68 7.37
C GLU A 35 0.04 -9.99 6.98
N MET A 36 0.17 -8.70 7.25
CA MET A 36 1.41 -7.95 7.05
C MET A 36 2.56 -8.51 7.89
N ASP A 37 2.32 -8.80 9.18
CA ASP A 37 3.31 -9.40 10.06
C ASP A 37 3.71 -10.82 9.60
N ARG A 38 2.74 -11.61 9.15
CA ARG A 38 2.98 -12.93 8.58
C ARG A 38 3.88 -12.86 7.33
N ILE A 39 3.58 -11.93 6.41
CA ILE A 39 4.36 -11.75 5.18
C ILE A 39 5.78 -11.27 5.52
N ARG A 40 5.93 -10.36 6.48
CA ARG A 40 7.23 -9.89 6.95
C ARG A 40 8.08 -11.01 7.53
N ALA A 41 7.46 -11.98 8.20
CA ALA A 41 8.15 -13.11 8.81
C ALA A 41 8.51 -14.25 7.83
N ILE A 42 8.19 -14.15 6.55
CA ILE A 42 8.53 -15.18 5.56
C ILE A 42 10.06 -15.27 5.45
N PRO A 43 10.65 -16.46 5.71
CA PRO A 43 12.10 -16.65 5.62
C PRO A 43 12.65 -16.37 4.22
N GLY A 44 13.86 -15.82 4.15
CA GLY A 44 14.55 -15.59 2.89
C GLY A 44 14.19 -14.29 2.20
N TYR A 45 13.31 -13.47 2.78
CA TYR A 45 13.18 -12.10 2.33
C TYR A 45 14.34 -11.27 2.85
N GLU A 46 15.38 -11.24 2.07
CA GLU A 46 16.41 -10.23 2.20
C GLU A 46 16.34 -9.36 0.96
N PRO A 47 16.11 -8.05 1.09
CA PRO A 47 15.99 -7.15 -0.04
C PRO A 47 17.17 -7.26 -1.02
N ASP A 48 18.35 -7.58 -0.52
CA ASP A 48 19.59 -7.67 -1.29
C ASP A 48 19.73 -9.00 -2.08
N ASN A 49 18.90 -10.00 -1.82
CA ASN A 49 19.10 -11.36 -2.35
C ASN A 49 17.97 -11.88 -3.23
N ASP A 50 16.95 -11.09 -3.52
CA ASP A 50 15.88 -11.52 -4.39
C ASP A 50 16.07 -10.98 -5.83
N PRO A 51 16.64 -11.78 -6.75
CA PRO A 51 16.93 -11.35 -8.12
C PRO A 51 15.66 -11.19 -8.97
N GLU A 52 14.52 -11.67 -8.50
CA GLU A 52 13.26 -11.65 -9.23
C GLU A 52 12.39 -10.44 -8.89
N LEU A 53 12.74 -9.67 -7.86
CA LEU A 53 11.99 -8.46 -7.58
C LEU A 53 12.17 -7.41 -8.69
N PRO A 54 11.09 -6.76 -9.11
CA PRO A 54 11.14 -5.80 -10.20
C PRO A 54 12.15 -4.69 -9.93
N MET A 55 13.04 -4.50 -10.87
CA MET A 55 14.09 -3.49 -10.82
C MET A 55 13.52 -2.11 -10.52
N GLY A 56 13.93 -1.51 -9.48
CA GLY A 56 13.54 -0.15 -9.09
C GLY A 56 13.67 0.09 -7.60
N HIS A 57 13.36 -0.89 -6.78
CA HIS A 57 13.39 -0.78 -5.34
C HIS A 57 14.79 -0.94 -4.74
N TYR A 58 15.64 -1.76 -5.35
CA TYR A 58 16.97 -2.08 -4.84
C TYR A 58 18.01 -0.98 -4.99
N LYS A 59 17.93 -0.17 -6.05
CA LYS A 59 18.94 0.87 -6.28
C LYS A 59 19.00 1.91 -5.16
N TRP A 60 17.87 2.17 -4.51
CA TRP A 60 17.88 3.08 -3.38
C TRP A 60 18.18 2.37 -2.05
N LEU A 61 17.84 1.08 -1.90
CA LEU A 61 18.29 0.26 -0.77
C LEU A 61 19.82 0.10 -0.78
N GLU A 62 20.43 -0.04 -1.96
CA GLU A 62 21.89 0.01 -2.06
C GLU A 62 22.49 1.33 -1.60
N SER A 63 21.83 2.46 -1.88
CA SER A 63 22.25 3.76 -1.38
C SER A 63 21.96 3.97 0.11
N ALA A 64 21.18 3.10 0.71
CA ALA A 64 20.74 3.13 2.10
C ALA A 64 21.46 2.10 3.00
N LYS A 65 22.58 1.54 2.57
CA LYS A 65 23.35 0.51 3.30
C LYS A 65 23.73 0.88 4.74
N ASP A 66 23.81 2.17 5.01
CA ASP A 66 24.15 2.72 6.33
C ASP A 66 22.91 3.04 7.18
N LEU A 67 21.70 2.72 6.70
CA LEU A 67 20.47 2.98 7.43
C LEU A 67 20.06 1.76 8.25
N GLU A 68 19.54 2.05 9.43
CA GLU A 68 18.97 1.02 10.30
C GLU A 68 17.65 0.54 9.71
N LEU A 69 17.68 -0.58 9.00
CA LEU A 69 16.52 -1.19 8.33
C LEU A 69 15.78 -2.20 9.24
N ASP A 70 16.07 -2.22 10.53
CA ASP A 70 15.39 -3.10 11.47
C ASP A 70 13.87 -2.86 11.46
N GLY A 71 13.12 -3.91 11.25
CA GLY A 71 11.66 -3.85 11.13
C GLY A 71 11.14 -3.26 9.82
N PHE A 72 12.01 -2.88 8.88
CA PHE A 72 11.59 -2.42 7.56
C PHE A 72 11.06 -3.57 6.70
N MET A 73 10.01 -3.29 5.94
CA MET A 73 9.52 -4.16 4.88
C MET A 73 9.08 -3.31 3.68
N ASP A 74 9.48 -3.71 2.50
CA ASP A 74 8.90 -3.28 1.23
C ASP A 74 8.55 -4.54 0.42
N ARG A 75 7.27 -4.84 0.29
CA ARG A 75 6.76 -5.99 -0.46
C ARG A 75 5.82 -5.56 -1.55
N ARG A 76 6.12 -5.98 -2.75
CA ARG A 76 5.25 -5.86 -3.91
C ARG A 76 4.45 -7.14 -4.14
N ASP A 77 3.44 -7.01 -4.98
CA ASP A 77 2.61 -8.14 -5.43
C ASP A 77 1.98 -8.92 -4.26
N LEU A 78 1.38 -8.17 -3.33
CA LEU A 78 0.81 -8.70 -2.09
C LEU A 78 -0.16 -9.86 -2.31
N LEU A 79 -0.83 -9.90 -3.47
CA LEU A 79 -1.79 -10.94 -3.82
C LEU A 79 -1.15 -12.34 -3.94
N ILE A 80 0.15 -12.41 -4.23
CA ILE A 80 0.90 -13.67 -4.26
C ILE A 80 1.01 -14.25 -2.84
N TYR A 81 1.13 -13.38 -1.85
CA TYR A 81 1.34 -13.77 -0.46
C TYR A 81 0.05 -14.00 0.31
N SER A 82 -1.00 -13.24 -0.01
CA SER A 82 -2.28 -13.36 0.68
C SER A 82 -3.45 -12.89 -0.19
N PRO A 83 -4.46 -13.76 -0.41
CA PRO A 83 -5.69 -13.38 -1.09
C PRO A 83 -6.53 -12.37 -0.30
N ALA A 84 -6.29 -12.16 1.00
CA ALA A 84 -7.01 -11.18 1.82
C ALA A 84 -6.92 -9.76 1.24
N PHE A 85 -5.83 -9.43 0.54
CA PHE A 85 -5.67 -8.13 -0.09
C PHE A 85 -6.56 -7.92 -1.32
N ILE A 86 -7.20 -8.98 -1.85
CA ILE A 86 -8.24 -8.85 -2.88
C ILE A 86 -9.45 -8.13 -2.30
N ASP A 87 -9.86 -8.51 -1.09
CA ASP A 87 -11.01 -7.90 -0.40
C ASP A 87 -10.79 -6.41 -0.10
N LEU A 88 -9.53 -6.00 -0.02
CA LEU A 88 -9.17 -4.59 0.17
C LEU A 88 -9.35 -3.78 -1.13
N MET A 89 -9.14 -4.40 -2.29
CA MET A 89 -9.26 -3.71 -3.58
C MET A 89 -10.70 -3.39 -3.94
N ASP A 90 -11.65 -4.28 -3.62
CA ASP A 90 -13.06 -4.09 -3.92
C ASP A 90 -13.89 -3.61 -2.73
N GLN A 91 -13.20 -3.05 -1.72
CA GLN A 91 -13.84 -2.45 -0.57
C GLN A 91 -14.90 -1.43 -1.02
N ALA A 92 -16.17 -1.76 -0.79
CA ALA A 92 -17.32 -1.19 -1.48
C ALA A 92 -17.35 0.35 -1.49
N THR A 93 -17.05 0.97 -0.35
CA THR A 93 -17.06 2.44 -0.24
C THR A 93 -15.98 3.08 -1.10
N VAL A 94 -14.75 2.58 -1.01
CA VAL A 94 -13.59 3.12 -1.72
C VAL A 94 -13.72 2.87 -3.21
N PHE A 95 -14.11 1.66 -3.60
CA PHE A 95 -14.23 1.26 -4.98
C PHE A 95 -15.28 2.08 -5.73
N ASP A 96 -16.41 2.39 -5.10
CA ASP A 96 -17.45 3.25 -5.67
C ASP A 96 -16.90 4.67 -5.98
N TYR A 97 -16.04 5.20 -5.14
CA TYR A 97 -15.40 6.51 -5.36
C TYR A 97 -14.34 6.46 -6.46
N ILE A 98 -13.55 5.39 -6.51
CA ILE A 98 -12.58 5.16 -7.58
C ILE A 98 -13.28 5.15 -8.94
N LEU A 99 -14.39 4.41 -9.06
CA LEU A 99 -15.17 4.35 -10.30
C LEU A 99 -15.70 5.72 -10.74
N GLN A 100 -16.07 6.59 -9.79
CA GLN A 100 -16.55 7.93 -10.11
C GLN A 100 -15.44 8.89 -10.54
N ILE A 101 -14.22 8.71 -10.01
CA ILE A 101 -13.07 9.58 -10.30
C ILE A 101 -12.40 9.19 -11.62
N ILE A 102 -12.11 7.93 -11.83
CA ILE A 102 -11.31 7.46 -12.98
C ILE A 102 -12.11 6.63 -13.99
N GLY A 103 -13.38 6.36 -13.71
CA GLY A 103 -14.27 5.59 -14.58
C GLY A 103 -14.12 4.07 -14.44
N PRO A 104 -14.91 3.30 -15.22
CA PRO A 104 -14.97 1.85 -15.05
C PRO A 104 -13.85 1.08 -15.76
N ASN A 105 -13.08 1.71 -16.61
CA ASN A 105 -11.99 1.07 -17.35
C ASN A 105 -10.69 1.15 -16.53
N ILE A 106 -10.64 0.40 -15.43
CA ILE A 106 -9.52 0.39 -14.51
C ILE A 106 -8.77 -0.93 -14.58
N MET A 107 -7.49 -0.88 -14.31
CA MET A 107 -6.62 -2.05 -14.20
C MET A 107 -5.74 -1.90 -12.97
N LEU A 108 -5.59 -2.98 -12.20
CA LEU A 108 -4.63 -3.01 -11.11
C LEU A 108 -3.22 -2.95 -11.68
N SER A 109 -2.47 -1.94 -11.31
CA SER A 109 -1.08 -1.78 -11.74
C SER A 109 -0.12 -2.53 -10.80
N MET A 110 -0.30 -2.36 -9.50
CA MET A 110 0.59 -2.91 -8.49
C MET A 110 -0.09 -2.94 -7.13
N THR A 111 0.26 -3.92 -6.31
CA THR A 111 0.00 -3.92 -4.88
C THR A 111 1.33 -3.84 -4.12
N GLN A 112 1.38 -3.05 -3.08
CA GLN A 112 2.60 -2.85 -2.29
C GLN A 112 2.27 -2.61 -0.83
N ALA A 113 3.09 -3.16 0.06
CA ALA A 113 3.08 -2.84 1.47
C ALA A 113 4.46 -2.38 1.92
N ILE A 114 4.51 -1.24 2.58
CA ILE A 114 5.73 -0.69 3.16
C ILE A 114 5.52 -0.55 4.66
N VAL A 115 6.39 -1.19 5.44
CA VAL A 115 6.48 -0.99 6.88
C VAL A 115 7.78 -0.27 7.18
N ARG A 116 7.69 0.85 7.88
CA ARG A 116 8.83 1.70 8.24
C ARG A 116 9.02 1.66 9.76
N ASN A 117 10.27 1.71 10.19
CA ASN A 117 10.56 2.03 11.58
C ASN A 117 10.31 3.53 11.87
N SER A 118 10.36 3.93 13.12
CA SER A 118 10.17 5.32 13.56
C SER A 118 11.38 6.22 13.34
N SER A 119 12.41 5.75 12.62
CA SER A 119 13.62 6.52 12.38
C SER A 119 13.36 7.62 11.34
N ASP A 120 13.80 8.84 11.64
CA ASP A 120 13.69 10.00 10.76
C ASP A 120 14.63 9.93 9.53
N THR A 121 15.52 8.94 9.52
CA THR A 121 16.58 8.80 8.52
C THR A 121 16.16 7.98 7.29
N PHE A 122 14.92 7.52 7.25
CA PHE A 122 14.45 6.71 6.13
C PHE A 122 14.31 7.55 4.85
N PRO A 123 15.02 7.20 3.77
CA PRO A 123 14.83 7.86 2.49
C PRO A 123 13.43 7.49 1.96
N GLY A 124 12.48 8.36 2.17
CA GLY A 124 11.13 8.22 1.63
C GLY A 124 10.91 9.28 0.58
N TYR A 125 10.58 8.87 -0.62
CA TYR A 125 10.01 9.79 -1.58
C TYR A 125 8.53 9.94 -1.27
N THR A 126 8.10 11.18 -1.09
CA THR A 126 6.68 11.52 -1.10
C THR A 126 6.31 11.77 -2.56
N HIS A 127 5.35 11.02 -3.03
CA HIS A 127 4.78 11.23 -4.36
C HIS A 127 3.69 12.28 -4.31
#